data_f7f3051b3dc52a71a55eb082164445d6
#
_entry.id   f7f3051b3dc52a71a55eb082164445d6
#
_cell.length_a   1.000
_cell.length_b   1.000
_cell.length_c   1.000
_cell.angle_alpha   90.00
_cell.angle_beta   90.00
_cell.angle_gamma   90.00
#
_symmetry.space_group_name_H-M   'P 1'
#
loop_
_entity.id
_entity.type
_entity.pdbx_description
1 polymer ?
#
loop_
_entity_poly.entity_id
_entity_poly.type
_entity_poly.pdbx_seq_one_letter_code
_entity_poly.pdbx_strand_id
1 'polypeptide(L)'
;MNFKEINFDGIVGPSHNYAGLSLGNIASASHKGDPSYPRAAALQGVAKMRGNLGRLGVQGFLLPLPRPNTALAEQLTLDDTAPPQLLAATWSASSMWTANAATISPAPDTRDGKCHLTPANLVTMLHRAQERPDTMAQLSVAFGDTDHFAIHSAVPPTFGDEGAANHMRLCEGHGSSGVEVFVYGKPGGRFPARQHEQASRMVARLHGLDPAKCVFIEQNPAAIEAGAFHNDVVSVANERVLFTHAEAFADQENAYEAIRAVFPALEVVEVSSDAVSLAEAIRTYLFNAQLITRSDGTMALIVPEECRESASVWAYCKALMASNGPIREVVPVDVRQSMANGGGPA
;
A
#
# COMPACT_ATOMS: atom_id res chain seq x y z
N MET A 1 -22.75 -14.10 7.73
CA MET A 1 -21.94 -13.78 6.53
C MET A 1 -20.58 -14.43 6.68
N ASN A 2 -20.00 -14.94 5.60
CA ASN A 2 -18.65 -15.50 5.63
C ASN A 2 -17.70 -14.44 5.07
N PHE A 3 -16.87 -13.84 5.90
CA PHE A 3 -15.88 -12.83 5.49
C PHE A 3 -14.61 -13.53 5.02
N LYS A 4 -13.97 -12.98 4.01
CA LYS A 4 -12.73 -13.50 3.43
C LYS A 4 -11.75 -12.37 3.21
N GLU A 5 -10.48 -12.68 3.41
CA GLU A 5 -9.38 -11.86 2.95
C GLU A 5 -9.29 -11.93 1.42
N ILE A 6 -9.14 -10.78 0.77
CA ILE A 6 -9.08 -10.67 -0.68
C ILE A 6 -7.84 -9.85 -1.05
N ASN A 7 -7.05 -10.39 -1.97
CA ASN A 7 -5.89 -9.69 -2.52
C ASN A 7 -6.29 -8.85 -3.75
N PHE A 8 -5.78 -7.64 -3.83
CA PHE A 8 -5.90 -6.79 -5.00
C PHE A 8 -4.53 -6.64 -5.65
N ASP A 9 -4.45 -6.87 -6.96
CA ASP A 9 -3.23 -6.66 -7.74
C ASP A 9 -3.54 -5.85 -9.00
N GLY A 10 -2.63 -4.96 -9.35
CA GLY A 10 -2.61 -4.28 -10.63
C GLY A 10 -1.72 -5.01 -11.64
N ILE A 11 -1.82 -4.62 -12.89
CA ILE A 11 -0.90 -5.04 -13.93
C ILE A 11 -0.49 -3.84 -14.76
N VAL A 12 0.80 -3.74 -15.04
CA VAL A 12 1.34 -2.62 -15.82
C VAL A 12 0.92 -2.71 -17.30
N GLY A 13 0.63 -1.56 -17.88
CA GLY A 13 0.41 -1.44 -19.32
C GLY A 13 1.72 -1.51 -20.12
N PRO A 14 1.63 -1.65 -21.45
CA PRO A 14 2.79 -1.90 -22.32
C PRO A 14 3.79 -0.74 -22.38
N SER A 15 3.41 0.46 -22.01
CA SER A 15 4.27 1.65 -22.01
C SER A 15 4.77 2.03 -20.61
N HIS A 16 4.57 1.17 -19.61
CA HIS A 16 4.92 1.49 -18.23
C HIS A 16 6.42 1.69 -18.03
N ASN A 17 6.77 2.86 -17.57
CA ASN A 17 8.07 3.21 -16.98
C ASN A 17 7.92 4.50 -16.18
N TYR A 18 8.03 4.45 -14.85
CA TYR A 18 8.04 5.69 -14.08
C TYR A 18 9.33 5.89 -13.28
N ALA A 19 10.40 5.23 -13.68
CA ALA A 19 11.72 5.45 -13.13
C ALA A 19 12.11 6.94 -13.24
N GLY A 20 12.43 7.54 -12.10
CA GLY A 20 12.74 8.97 -12.00
C GLY A 20 11.52 9.91 -11.92
N LEU A 21 10.29 9.42 -11.99
CA LEU A 21 9.08 10.26 -11.90
C LEU A 21 8.57 10.46 -10.46
N SER A 22 8.97 9.60 -9.53
CA SER A 22 8.41 9.58 -8.18
C SER A 22 9.40 10.13 -7.15
N LEU A 23 9.21 11.39 -6.75
CA LEU A 23 10.02 12.04 -5.73
C LEU A 23 9.87 11.34 -4.37
N GLY A 24 11.01 11.03 -3.72
CA GLY A 24 11.06 10.33 -2.44
C GLY A 24 11.00 8.81 -2.54
N ASN A 25 10.73 8.24 -3.71
CA ASN A 25 10.78 6.80 -3.95
C ASN A 25 12.18 6.39 -4.43
N ILE A 26 12.88 5.58 -3.63
CA ILE A 26 14.27 5.17 -3.90
C ILE A 26 14.37 4.34 -5.19
N ALA A 27 13.46 3.39 -5.39
CA ALA A 27 13.45 2.56 -6.62
C ALA A 27 13.24 3.43 -7.86
N SER A 28 12.29 4.38 -7.82
CA SER A 28 12.10 5.31 -8.93
C SER A 28 13.34 6.17 -9.20
N ALA A 29 13.98 6.67 -8.16
CA ALA A 29 15.15 7.55 -8.29
C ALA A 29 16.39 6.81 -8.79
N SER A 30 16.65 5.60 -8.29
CA SER A 30 17.84 4.80 -8.63
C SER A 30 17.83 4.25 -10.06
N HIS A 31 16.64 4.04 -10.62
CA HIS A 31 16.47 3.50 -11.99
C HIS A 31 16.16 4.58 -13.03
N LYS A 32 16.35 5.87 -12.69
CA LYS A 32 16.11 6.97 -13.64
C LYS A 32 16.94 6.82 -14.91
N GLY A 33 16.26 6.69 -16.04
CA GLY A 33 16.89 6.55 -17.36
C GLY A 33 17.18 5.11 -17.78
N ASP A 34 16.89 4.13 -16.92
CA ASP A 34 17.02 2.72 -17.28
C ASP A 34 15.88 2.29 -18.21
N PRO A 35 16.13 1.30 -19.08
CA PRO A 35 15.10 0.75 -19.95
C PRO A 35 14.06 -0.03 -19.13
N SER A 36 12.80 0.12 -19.49
CA SER A 36 11.68 -0.61 -18.90
C SER A 36 11.38 -1.91 -19.64
N TYR A 37 10.98 -2.96 -18.91
CA TYR A 37 10.52 -4.23 -19.45
C TYR A 37 9.10 -4.58 -18.96
N PRO A 38 8.07 -3.84 -19.43
CA PRO A 38 6.69 -3.97 -18.88
C PRO A 38 6.13 -5.38 -18.95
N ARG A 39 6.42 -6.13 -20.03
CA ARG A 39 5.97 -7.52 -20.16
C ARG A 39 6.58 -8.41 -19.08
N ALA A 40 7.85 -8.24 -18.75
CA ALA A 40 8.51 -9.01 -17.69
C ALA A 40 7.92 -8.65 -16.32
N ALA A 41 7.70 -7.36 -16.04
CA ALA A 41 7.04 -6.89 -14.82
C ALA A 41 5.62 -7.47 -14.68
N ALA A 42 4.82 -7.44 -15.74
CA ALA A 42 3.48 -8.02 -15.75
C ALA A 42 3.49 -9.53 -15.47
N LEU A 43 4.43 -10.28 -16.06
CA LEU A 43 4.57 -11.72 -15.82
C LEU A 43 4.95 -12.04 -14.37
N GLN A 44 5.83 -11.25 -13.75
CA GLN A 44 6.18 -11.39 -12.33
C GLN A 44 4.98 -11.10 -11.42
N GLY A 45 4.22 -10.03 -11.68
CA GLY A 45 3.00 -9.71 -10.95
C GLY A 45 1.97 -10.83 -11.01
N VAL A 46 1.71 -11.39 -12.21
CA VAL A 46 0.81 -12.56 -12.38
C VAL A 46 1.33 -13.79 -11.66
N ALA A 47 2.66 -14.02 -11.65
CA ALA A 47 3.26 -15.16 -10.93
C ALA A 47 3.07 -15.01 -9.41
N LYS A 48 3.23 -13.80 -8.86
CA LYS A 48 2.93 -13.48 -7.44
C LYS A 48 1.48 -13.78 -7.11
N MET A 49 0.51 -13.27 -7.90
CA MET A 49 -0.91 -13.54 -7.70
C MET A 49 -1.23 -15.04 -7.69
N ARG A 50 -0.70 -15.79 -8.68
CA ARG A 50 -0.91 -17.25 -8.73
C ARG A 50 -0.32 -17.95 -7.53
N GLY A 51 0.83 -17.50 -7.03
CA GLY A 51 1.44 -17.99 -5.80
C GLY A 51 0.52 -17.79 -4.59
N ASN A 52 -0.03 -16.59 -4.44
CA ASN A 52 -0.96 -16.25 -3.35
C ASN A 52 -2.24 -17.09 -3.42
N LEU A 53 -2.86 -17.17 -4.60
CA LEU A 53 -4.07 -17.98 -4.81
C LEU A 53 -3.84 -19.47 -4.53
N GLY A 54 -2.75 -20.04 -5.09
CA GLY A 54 -2.49 -21.48 -5.02
C GLY A 54 -1.91 -21.95 -3.68
N ARG A 55 -1.07 -21.13 -3.04
CA ARG A 55 -0.34 -21.50 -1.82
C ARG A 55 -1.08 -21.10 -0.55
N LEU A 56 -1.74 -19.96 -0.56
CA LEU A 56 -2.36 -19.36 0.61
C LEU A 56 -3.90 -19.39 0.56
N GLY A 57 -4.48 -19.81 -0.58
CA GLY A 57 -5.94 -19.91 -0.74
C GLY A 57 -6.66 -18.56 -0.78
N VAL A 58 -5.92 -17.47 -0.96
CA VAL A 58 -6.46 -16.11 -1.01
C VAL A 58 -7.15 -15.87 -2.34
N GLN A 59 -8.34 -15.32 -2.35
CA GLN A 59 -8.99 -14.83 -3.57
C GLN A 59 -8.40 -13.47 -3.97
N GLY A 60 -8.50 -13.08 -5.25
CA GLY A 60 -7.94 -11.81 -5.70
C GLY A 60 -8.69 -11.20 -6.87
N PHE A 61 -8.54 -9.89 -6.98
CA PHE A 61 -8.97 -9.10 -8.12
C PHE A 61 -7.74 -8.56 -8.85
N LEU A 62 -7.77 -8.62 -10.18
CA LEU A 62 -6.78 -7.98 -11.04
C LEU A 62 -7.37 -6.68 -11.60
N LEU A 63 -6.70 -5.57 -11.32
CA LEU A 63 -7.10 -4.22 -11.73
C LEU A 63 -6.08 -3.66 -12.74
N PRO A 64 -6.19 -4.00 -14.05
CA PRO A 64 -5.28 -3.47 -15.06
C PRO A 64 -5.60 -2.01 -15.35
N LEU A 65 -4.57 -1.17 -15.48
CA LEU A 65 -4.72 0.22 -15.91
C LEU A 65 -4.28 0.38 -17.36
N PRO A 66 -5.10 1.01 -18.23
CA PRO A 66 -4.75 1.24 -19.62
C PRO A 66 -3.63 2.28 -19.73
N ARG A 67 -2.55 1.93 -20.43
CA ARG A 67 -1.43 2.82 -20.77
C ARG A 67 -0.92 2.51 -22.18
N PRO A 68 -0.49 3.53 -22.96
CA PRO A 68 -0.45 4.96 -22.59
C PRO A 68 -1.85 5.57 -22.41
N ASN A 69 -1.95 6.63 -21.59
CA ASN A 69 -3.18 7.41 -21.45
C ASN A 69 -3.25 8.44 -22.58
N THR A 70 -3.77 8.04 -23.73
CA THR A 70 -3.88 8.89 -24.91
C THR A 70 -4.86 10.05 -24.70
N ALA A 71 -5.94 9.83 -23.96
CA ALA A 71 -6.92 10.89 -23.64
C ALA A 71 -6.28 12.03 -22.83
N LEU A 72 -5.44 11.72 -21.85
CA LEU A 72 -4.70 12.74 -21.10
C LEU A 72 -3.67 13.44 -22.00
N ALA A 73 -2.97 12.71 -22.86
CA ALA A 73 -2.02 13.30 -23.81
C ALA A 73 -2.72 14.30 -24.75
N GLU A 74 -3.87 13.95 -25.28
CA GLU A 74 -4.71 14.83 -26.12
C GLU A 74 -5.18 16.05 -25.32
N GLN A 75 -5.71 15.87 -24.09
CA GLN A 75 -6.14 16.96 -23.21
C GLN A 75 -5.02 17.96 -22.92
N LEU A 76 -3.79 17.47 -22.75
CA LEU A 76 -2.61 18.29 -22.50
C LEU A 76 -1.94 18.78 -23.79
N THR A 77 -2.49 18.46 -24.95
CA THR A 77 -1.93 18.79 -26.28
C THR A 77 -0.47 18.39 -26.44
N LEU A 78 -0.12 17.19 -25.93
CA LEU A 78 1.22 16.68 -25.99
C LEU A 78 1.55 16.16 -27.40
N ASP A 79 2.62 16.69 -27.94
CA ASP A 79 3.21 16.26 -29.22
C ASP A 79 4.72 16.01 -29.03
N ASP A 80 5.44 15.82 -30.12
CA ASP A 80 6.90 15.55 -30.14
C ASP A 80 7.72 16.72 -29.58
N THR A 81 7.12 17.90 -29.38
CA THR A 81 7.76 19.09 -28.80
C THR A 81 7.50 19.22 -27.31
N ALA A 82 6.62 18.40 -26.74
CA ALA A 82 6.27 18.44 -25.33
C ALA A 82 7.46 18.07 -24.43
N PRO A 83 7.52 18.63 -23.20
CA PRO A 83 8.55 18.22 -22.23
C PRO A 83 8.52 16.70 -22.01
N PRO A 84 9.67 16.01 -22.09
CA PRO A 84 9.74 14.55 -21.96
C PRO A 84 9.11 14.01 -20.68
N GLN A 85 9.14 14.78 -19.58
CA GLN A 85 8.54 14.37 -18.29
C GLN A 85 7.01 14.30 -18.37
N LEU A 86 6.36 15.17 -19.17
CA LEU A 86 4.90 15.14 -19.36
C LEU A 86 4.50 13.92 -20.20
N LEU A 87 5.23 13.65 -21.29
CA LEU A 87 5.05 12.43 -22.08
C LEU A 87 5.23 11.18 -21.22
N ALA A 88 6.35 11.11 -20.48
CA ALA A 88 6.61 9.99 -19.58
C ALA A 88 5.50 9.80 -18.55
N ALA A 89 4.92 10.88 -18.00
CA ALA A 89 3.84 10.81 -17.04
C ALA A 89 2.55 10.21 -17.63
N THR A 90 2.20 10.51 -18.90
CA THR A 90 1.02 9.95 -19.55
C THR A 90 1.20 8.48 -19.95
N TRP A 91 2.44 8.03 -20.12
CA TRP A 91 2.78 6.67 -20.54
C TRP A 91 2.98 5.71 -19.37
N SER A 92 3.23 6.24 -18.19
CA SER A 92 3.52 5.45 -16.98
C SER A 92 2.27 5.19 -16.15
N ALA A 93 2.29 4.06 -15.43
CA ALA A 93 1.29 3.69 -14.45
C ALA A 93 1.98 3.19 -13.18
N SER A 94 1.42 3.51 -12.02
CA SER A 94 1.80 2.92 -10.74
C SER A 94 0.90 1.72 -10.38
N SER A 95 0.27 1.12 -11.36
CA SER A 95 -0.79 0.12 -11.22
C SER A 95 -0.37 -1.22 -10.62
N MET A 96 0.93 -1.43 -10.40
CA MET A 96 1.38 -2.57 -9.60
C MET A 96 1.09 -2.40 -8.11
N TRP A 97 0.60 -1.22 -7.69
CA TRP A 97 0.41 -0.85 -6.31
C TRP A 97 -1.06 -0.59 -6.02
N THR A 98 -1.83 -1.64 -6.00
CA THR A 98 -3.24 -1.53 -5.63
C THR A 98 -3.44 -1.07 -4.20
N ALA A 99 -2.43 -1.14 -3.34
CA ALA A 99 -2.41 -0.49 -2.03
C ALA A 99 -2.75 1.00 -2.09
N ASN A 100 -2.42 1.68 -3.20
CA ASN A 100 -2.77 3.09 -3.42
C ASN A 100 -4.11 3.29 -4.14
N ALA A 101 -4.78 2.24 -4.59
CA ALA A 101 -5.98 2.40 -5.42
C ALA A 101 -7.14 3.02 -4.63
N ALA A 102 -7.43 2.48 -3.47
CA ALA A 102 -8.54 2.94 -2.64
C ALA A 102 -8.34 2.57 -1.17
N THR A 103 -8.88 3.38 -0.28
CA THR A 103 -9.11 2.97 1.11
C THR A 103 -10.41 2.20 1.19
N ILE A 104 -10.41 1.05 1.89
CA ILE A 104 -11.54 0.14 2.02
C ILE A 104 -11.83 -0.07 3.51
N SER A 105 -13.09 0.14 3.90
CA SER A 105 -13.58 -0.22 5.23
C SER A 105 -14.69 -1.26 5.11
N PRO A 106 -14.51 -2.46 5.71
CA PRO A 106 -15.48 -3.53 5.55
C PRO A 106 -16.77 -3.30 6.36
N ALA A 107 -17.83 -3.98 5.96
CA ALA A 107 -19.18 -3.85 6.52
C ALA A 107 -19.28 -3.90 8.06
N PRO A 108 -18.49 -4.71 8.81
CA PRO A 108 -18.54 -4.71 10.27
C PRO A 108 -18.14 -3.41 10.95
N ASP A 109 -17.43 -2.52 10.23
CA ASP A 109 -16.85 -1.29 10.79
C ASP A 109 -17.68 -0.04 10.45
N THR A 110 -18.56 -0.16 9.48
CA THR A 110 -19.36 0.94 8.95
C THR A 110 -20.74 1.01 9.55
N ARG A 111 -21.30 2.22 9.65
CA ARG A 111 -22.60 2.44 10.32
C ARG A 111 -23.77 1.80 9.58
N ASP A 112 -23.72 1.73 8.27
CA ASP A 112 -24.80 1.19 7.43
C ASP A 112 -24.61 -0.28 7.07
N GLY A 113 -23.53 -0.91 7.53
CA GLY A 113 -23.22 -2.31 7.29
C GLY A 113 -22.82 -2.64 5.86
N LYS A 114 -22.39 -1.66 5.06
CA LYS A 114 -21.86 -1.84 3.72
C LYS A 114 -20.34 -1.77 3.74
N CYS A 115 -19.71 -2.41 2.77
CA CYS A 115 -18.28 -2.19 2.50
C CYS A 115 -18.11 -0.87 1.75
N HIS A 116 -17.34 0.06 2.32
CA HIS A 116 -17.10 1.37 1.74
C HIS A 116 -15.73 1.43 1.05
N LEU A 117 -15.68 2.06 -0.12
CA LEU A 117 -14.48 2.23 -0.93
C LEU A 117 -14.34 3.70 -1.34
N THR A 118 -13.17 4.29 -1.07
CA THR A 118 -12.83 5.65 -1.53
C THR A 118 -11.54 5.58 -2.35
N PRO A 119 -11.58 5.80 -3.69
CA PRO A 119 -10.39 5.89 -4.52
C PRO A 119 -9.46 7.00 -4.04
N ALA A 120 -8.16 6.72 -3.99
CA ALA A 120 -7.15 7.71 -3.67
C ALA A 120 -7.07 8.80 -4.76
N ASN A 121 -6.73 10.02 -4.37
CA ASN A 121 -6.59 11.10 -5.35
C ASN A 121 -5.17 11.21 -5.95
N LEU A 122 -4.16 10.69 -5.26
CA LEU A 122 -2.75 10.59 -5.70
C LEU A 122 -2.16 11.88 -6.28
N VAL A 123 -2.54 13.03 -5.75
CA VAL A 123 -2.30 14.35 -6.35
C VAL A 123 -0.84 14.80 -6.33
N THR A 124 0.03 14.10 -5.62
CA THR A 124 1.44 14.49 -5.47
C THR A 124 2.20 14.48 -6.81
N MET A 125 1.79 13.63 -7.77
CA MET A 125 2.47 13.44 -9.04
C MET A 125 1.49 13.17 -10.18
N LEU A 126 1.74 13.79 -11.35
CA LEU A 126 0.84 13.69 -12.51
C LEU A 126 0.62 12.24 -12.98
N HIS A 127 1.68 11.43 -13.07
CA HIS A 127 1.58 10.04 -13.54
C HIS A 127 0.70 9.16 -12.64
N ARG A 128 0.44 9.58 -11.40
CA ARG A 128 -0.41 8.88 -10.43
C ARG A 128 -1.79 9.52 -10.33
N ALA A 129 -1.87 10.84 -10.32
CA ALA A 129 -3.14 11.57 -10.20
C ALA A 129 -4.13 11.24 -11.33
N GLN A 130 -3.62 10.83 -12.49
CA GLN A 130 -4.44 10.42 -13.63
C GLN A 130 -5.16 9.07 -13.45
N GLU A 131 -4.75 8.25 -12.48
CA GLU A 131 -5.28 6.88 -12.28
C GLU A 131 -6.67 6.86 -11.65
N ARG A 132 -7.02 7.90 -10.90
CA ARG A 132 -8.28 7.98 -10.15
C ARG A 132 -9.55 7.66 -10.97
N PRO A 133 -9.75 8.18 -12.19
CA PRO A 133 -10.94 7.88 -12.98
C PRO A 133 -11.03 6.39 -13.39
N ASP A 134 -9.90 5.80 -13.77
CA ASP A 134 -9.80 4.39 -14.15
C ASP A 134 -10.08 3.49 -12.95
N THR A 135 -9.48 3.80 -11.81
CA THR A 135 -9.72 3.08 -10.54
C THR A 135 -11.20 3.14 -10.15
N MET A 136 -11.82 4.33 -10.22
CA MET A 136 -13.26 4.48 -9.93
C MET A 136 -14.11 3.60 -10.85
N ALA A 137 -13.81 3.59 -12.15
CA ALA A 137 -14.54 2.77 -13.12
C ALA A 137 -14.39 1.27 -12.80
N GLN A 138 -13.19 0.81 -12.50
CA GLN A 138 -12.94 -0.60 -12.16
C GLN A 138 -13.64 -1.03 -10.86
N LEU A 139 -13.56 -0.20 -9.81
CA LEU A 139 -14.27 -0.47 -8.55
C LEU A 139 -15.78 -0.50 -8.77
N SER A 140 -16.34 0.39 -9.61
CA SER A 140 -17.76 0.41 -9.92
C SER A 140 -18.22 -0.85 -10.66
N VAL A 141 -17.36 -1.47 -11.46
CA VAL A 141 -17.67 -2.76 -12.10
C VAL A 141 -17.57 -3.91 -11.08
N ALA A 142 -16.54 -3.94 -10.24
CA ALA A 142 -16.32 -5.03 -9.30
C ALA A 142 -17.27 -4.97 -8.09
N PHE A 143 -17.65 -3.78 -7.63
CA PHE A 143 -18.40 -3.53 -6.40
C PHE A 143 -19.64 -2.66 -6.64
N GLY A 144 -20.29 -2.82 -7.82
CA GLY A 144 -21.45 -2.02 -8.22
C GLY A 144 -22.77 -2.38 -7.51
N ASP A 145 -22.80 -3.45 -6.69
CA ASP A 145 -23.97 -3.83 -5.90
C ASP A 145 -24.15 -2.88 -4.72
N THR A 146 -25.05 -1.92 -4.86
CA THR A 146 -25.29 -0.87 -3.85
C THR A 146 -25.99 -1.36 -2.60
N ASP A 147 -26.47 -2.59 -2.55
CA ASP A 147 -27.01 -3.18 -1.32
C ASP A 147 -25.88 -3.58 -0.35
N HIS A 148 -24.69 -3.86 -0.88
CA HIS A 148 -23.53 -4.34 -0.12
C HIS A 148 -22.33 -3.40 -0.13
N PHE A 149 -22.24 -2.50 -1.11
CA PHE A 149 -21.09 -1.63 -1.32
C PHE A 149 -21.48 -0.17 -1.46
N ALA A 150 -20.62 0.72 -0.97
CA ALA A 150 -20.70 2.16 -1.15
C ALA A 150 -19.38 2.69 -1.71
N ILE A 151 -19.38 3.15 -2.97
CA ILE A 151 -18.21 3.72 -3.62
C ILE A 151 -18.34 5.24 -3.57
N HIS A 152 -17.33 5.88 -2.98
CA HIS A 152 -17.29 7.32 -2.81
C HIS A 152 -16.43 8.00 -3.88
N SER A 153 -16.66 9.28 -4.10
CA SER A 153 -15.72 10.12 -4.82
C SER A 153 -14.43 10.28 -4.03
N ALA A 154 -13.31 10.39 -4.73
CA ALA A 154 -12.04 10.69 -4.09
C ALA A 154 -12.07 12.01 -3.29
N VAL A 155 -11.26 12.09 -2.26
CA VAL A 155 -11.08 13.31 -1.45
C VAL A 155 -10.65 14.48 -2.35
N PRO A 156 -11.13 15.70 -2.10
CA PRO A 156 -10.73 16.87 -2.89
C PRO A 156 -9.20 17.03 -2.97
N PRO A 157 -8.65 17.40 -4.14
CA PRO A 157 -7.20 17.43 -4.38
C PRO A 157 -6.42 18.45 -3.54
N THR A 158 -7.09 19.33 -2.81
CA THR A 158 -6.47 20.20 -1.80
C THR A 158 -5.81 19.39 -0.67
N PHE A 159 -6.29 18.18 -0.41
CA PHE A 159 -5.77 17.27 0.61
C PHE A 159 -5.28 16.00 -0.06
N GLY A 160 -3.96 15.77 -0.07
CA GLY A 160 -3.37 14.56 -0.64
C GLY A 160 -3.87 13.31 0.08
N ASP A 161 -4.34 12.34 -0.70
CA ASP A 161 -4.79 11.03 -0.26
C ASP A 161 -4.11 9.95 -1.10
N GLU A 162 -3.39 9.06 -0.43
CA GLU A 162 -2.59 8.01 -1.04
C GLU A 162 -3.19 6.60 -0.78
N GLY A 163 -4.45 6.56 -0.32
CA GLY A 163 -5.20 5.34 -0.17
C GLY A 163 -4.72 4.40 0.93
N ALA A 164 -4.95 3.10 0.74
CA ALA A 164 -4.68 2.07 1.75
C ALA A 164 -3.21 1.91 2.12
N ALA A 165 -2.25 2.44 1.35
CA ALA A 165 -0.85 2.48 1.74
C ALA A 165 -0.58 3.19 3.08
N ASN A 166 -1.52 4.03 3.52
CA ASN A 166 -1.48 4.77 4.79
C ASN A 166 -2.66 4.43 5.70
N HIS A 167 -3.25 3.27 5.49
CA HIS A 167 -4.39 2.79 6.26
C HIS A 167 -4.19 1.33 6.65
N MET A 168 -4.49 1.00 7.88
CA MET A 168 -4.44 -0.35 8.41
C MET A 168 -5.72 -0.64 9.19
N ARG A 169 -6.18 -1.87 9.14
CA ARG A 169 -7.29 -2.37 9.94
C ARG A 169 -6.83 -3.42 10.92
N LEU A 170 -7.22 -3.27 12.19
CA LEU A 170 -6.97 -4.25 13.24
C LEU A 170 -8.29 -4.84 13.72
N CYS A 171 -8.37 -6.17 13.85
CA CYS A 171 -9.58 -6.87 14.27
C CYS A 171 -9.22 -8.24 14.89
N GLU A 172 -10.15 -8.84 15.61
CA GLU A 172 -9.96 -10.20 16.13
C GLU A 172 -10.15 -11.28 15.06
N GLY A 173 -10.75 -10.92 13.95
CA GLY A 173 -10.97 -11.74 12.76
C GLY A 173 -11.75 -10.93 11.73
N HIS A 174 -11.64 -11.27 10.44
CA HIS A 174 -12.17 -10.45 9.34
C HIS A 174 -13.66 -10.12 9.44
N GLY A 175 -14.44 -10.99 10.07
CA GLY A 175 -15.89 -10.77 10.30
C GLY A 175 -16.24 -9.97 11.55
N SER A 176 -15.27 -9.67 12.40
CA SER A 176 -15.46 -8.88 13.62
C SER A 176 -15.36 -7.39 13.34
N SER A 177 -16.01 -6.57 14.15
CA SER A 177 -15.78 -5.13 14.10
C SER A 177 -14.34 -4.81 14.48
N GLY A 178 -13.70 -3.98 13.67
CA GLY A 178 -12.29 -3.62 13.78
C GLY A 178 -12.06 -2.19 14.26
N VAL A 179 -10.78 -1.84 14.30
CA VAL A 179 -10.24 -0.51 14.52
C VAL A 179 -9.49 -0.08 13.28
N GLU A 180 -9.75 1.13 12.81
CA GLU A 180 -9.16 1.70 11.63
C GLU A 180 -8.02 2.65 12.01
N VAL A 181 -6.83 2.34 11.56
CA VAL A 181 -5.61 3.11 11.86
C VAL A 181 -5.20 3.87 10.60
N PHE A 182 -5.25 5.18 10.67
CA PHE A 182 -4.84 6.08 9.59
C PHE A 182 -3.49 6.70 9.93
N VAL A 183 -2.53 6.58 9.02
CA VAL A 183 -1.20 7.17 9.18
C VAL A 183 -1.07 8.36 8.22
N TYR A 184 -0.61 9.49 8.74
CA TYR A 184 -0.45 10.72 7.97
C TYR A 184 0.93 11.33 8.20
N GLY A 185 1.38 12.20 7.30
CA GLY A 185 2.60 12.95 7.49
C GLY A 185 2.34 14.45 7.57
N LYS A 186 3.23 15.18 8.22
CA LYS A 186 3.22 16.65 8.25
C LYS A 186 4.10 17.23 7.13
N PRO A 187 3.68 18.33 6.50
CA PRO A 187 4.51 19.02 5.52
C PRO A 187 5.72 19.67 6.19
N GLY A 188 6.82 19.84 5.45
CA GLY A 188 7.99 20.60 5.91
C GLY A 188 9.34 19.93 5.69
N GLY A 189 9.35 18.66 5.29
CA GLY A 189 10.57 17.94 4.94
C GLY A 189 11.03 18.15 3.49
N ARG A 190 12.18 17.58 3.15
CA ARG A 190 12.74 17.52 1.77
C ARG A 190 11.81 16.75 0.83
N PHE A 191 11.24 15.65 1.33
CA PHE A 191 10.27 14.86 0.60
C PHE A 191 8.85 15.20 1.07
N PRO A 192 7.87 15.22 0.15
CA PRO A 192 6.50 15.52 0.52
C PRO A 192 5.91 14.44 1.41
N ALA A 193 5.27 14.85 2.49
CA ALA A 193 4.31 14.00 3.19
C ALA A 193 3.09 13.84 2.27
N ARG A 194 2.85 12.64 1.77
CA ARG A 194 1.87 12.41 0.70
C ARG A 194 0.44 12.26 1.22
N GLN A 195 0.28 11.73 2.45
CA GLN A 195 -1.02 11.57 3.09
C GLN A 195 -1.29 12.76 4.02
N HIS A 196 -2.37 13.47 3.77
CA HIS A 196 -2.80 14.58 4.61
C HIS A 196 -3.76 14.08 5.71
N GLU A 197 -3.58 14.53 6.96
CA GLU A 197 -4.44 14.13 8.09
C GLU A 197 -5.93 14.37 7.80
N GLN A 198 -6.28 15.53 7.22
CA GLN A 198 -7.68 15.82 6.91
C GLN A 198 -8.27 14.90 5.84
N ALA A 199 -7.46 14.41 4.89
CA ALA A 199 -7.90 13.39 3.93
C ALA A 199 -8.33 12.11 4.66
N SER A 200 -7.48 11.61 5.57
CA SER A 200 -7.80 10.44 6.40
C SER A 200 -9.08 10.65 7.22
N ARG A 201 -9.24 11.82 7.84
CA ARG A 201 -10.46 12.16 8.61
C ARG A 201 -11.70 12.29 7.72
N MET A 202 -11.56 12.75 6.48
CA MET A 202 -12.66 12.77 5.49
C MET A 202 -13.07 11.37 5.09
N VAL A 203 -12.12 10.47 4.80
CA VAL A 203 -12.39 9.07 4.47
C VAL A 203 -13.12 8.40 5.63
N ALA A 204 -12.63 8.53 6.86
CA ALA A 204 -13.29 7.96 8.03
C ALA A 204 -14.75 8.42 8.17
N ARG A 205 -15.05 9.71 7.91
CA ARG A 205 -16.43 10.24 7.92
C ARG A 205 -17.28 9.73 6.76
N LEU A 206 -16.72 9.68 5.55
CA LEU A 206 -17.39 9.16 4.35
C LEU A 206 -17.80 7.71 4.53
N HIS A 207 -16.94 6.90 5.15
CA HIS A 207 -17.19 5.50 5.43
C HIS A 207 -18.13 5.29 6.63
N GLY A 208 -18.53 6.35 7.32
CA GLY A 208 -19.42 6.25 8.49
C GLY A 208 -18.81 5.48 9.66
N LEU A 209 -17.48 5.50 9.79
CA LEU A 209 -16.74 4.82 10.84
C LEU A 209 -17.07 5.41 12.22
N ASP A 210 -17.01 4.58 13.26
CA ASP A 210 -17.11 5.03 14.64
C ASP A 210 -15.84 5.83 15.02
N PRO A 211 -15.96 7.12 15.36
CA PRO A 211 -14.79 7.92 15.76
C PRO A 211 -14.00 7.33 16.94
N ALA A 212 -14.66 6.58 17.82
CA ALA A 212 -14.01 5.91 18.96
C ALA A 212 -13.17 4.71 18.54
N LYS A 213 -13.30 4.25 17.29
CA LYS A 213 -12.53 3.14 16.70
C LYS A 213 -11.61 3.59 15.58
N CYS A 214 -11.37 4.88 15.44
CA CYS A 214 -10.43 5.45 14.48
C CYS A 214 -9.23 6.02 15.21
N VAL A 215 -8.02 5.56 14.86
CA VAL A 215 -6.76 6.07 15.39
C VAL A 215 -6.03 6.79 14.27
N PHE A 216 -5.56 8.02 14.54
CA PHE A 216 -4.81 8.83 13.57
C PHE A 216 -3.40 9.03 14.10
N ILE A 217 -2.39 8.53 13.37
CA ILE A 217 -1.00 8.47 13.80
C ILE A 217 -0.13 9.27 12.83
N GLU A 218 0.79 10.05 13.36
CA GLU A 218 1.80 10.73 12.55
C GLU A 218 2.94 9.76 12.21
N GLN A 219 3.24 9.63 10.93
CA GLN A 219 4.41 8.90 10.46
C GLN A 219 5.69 9.64 10.88
N ASN A 220 6.73 8.89 11.21
CA ASN A 220 8.02 9.47 11.60
C ASN A 220 8.60 10.35 10.46
N PRO A 221 8.81 11.65 10.69
CA PRO A 221 9.39 12.53 9.67
C PRO A 221 10.77 12.07 9.19
N ALA A 222 11.59 11.47 10.07
CA ALA A 222 12.89 10.92 9.71
C ALA A 222 12.75 9.71 8.76
N ALA A 223 11.72 8.88 8.93
CA ALA A 223 11.44 7.79 8.02
C ALA A 223 11.01 8.31 6.64
N ILE A 224 10.20 9.36 6.58
CA ILE A 224 9.82 10.02 5.31
C ILE A 224 11.07 10.56 4.59
N GLU A 225 11.95 11.25 5.30
CA GLU A 225 13.21 11.78 4.76
C GLU A 225 14.16 10.67 4.29
N ALA A 226 14.12 9.49 4.91
CA ALA A 226 14.89 8.32 4.49
C ALA A 226 14.30 7.61 3.26
N GLY A 227 13.09 7.98 2.81
CA GLY A 227 12.41 7.41 1.66
C GLY A 227 11.21 6.51 1.97
N ALA A 228 10.77 6.44 3.21
CA ALA A 228 9.50 5.81 3.57
C ALA A 228 8.35 6.78 3.28
N PHE A 229 8.04 6.96 2.01
CA PHE A 229 7.05 7.92 1.51
C PHE A 229 5.59 7.55 1.82
N HIS A 230 5.33 6.31 2.24
CA HIS A 230 4.06 5.79 2.75
C HIS A 230 4.29 4.95 4.00
N ASN A 231 3.24 4.74 4.79
CA ASN A 231 3.30 3.87 5.94
C ASN A 231 3.63 2.41 5.58
N ASP A 232 3.15 1.90 4.46
CA ASP A 232 3.40 0.53 3.98
C ASP A 232 4.88 0.22 3.71
N VAL A 233 5.74 1.22 3.71
CA VAL A 233 7.21 1.03 3.64
C VAL A 233 7.84 0.71 5.00
N VAL A 234 7.16 1.00 6.10
CA VAL A 234 7.66 0.83 7.47
C VAL A 234 6.71 0.07 8.40
N SER A 235 5.50 -0.26 7.93
CA SER A 235 4.49 -0.93 8.75
C SER A 235 3.43 -1.62 7.89
N VAL A 236 2.97 -2.80 8.32
CA VAL A 236 1.84 -3.53 7.75
C VAL A 236 1.07 -4.23 8.86
N ALA A 237 -0.25 -4.34 8.72
CA ALA A 237 -1.09 -5.01 9.71
C ALA A 237 -2.04 -6.01 9.06
N ASN A 238 -2.38 -7.06 9.80
CA ASN A 238 -3.49 -7.95 9.49
C ASN A 238 -4.05 -8.54 10.79
N GLU A 239 -5.36 -8.62 10.91
CA GLU A 239 -6.07 -9.04 12.11
C GLU A 239 -5.53 -8.36 13.37
N ARG A 240 -4.94 -9.12 14.32
CA ARG A 240 -4.41 -8.56 15.57
C ARG A 240 -2.97 -8.08 15.47
N VAL A 241 -2.29 -8.40 14.38
CA VAL A 241 -0.85 -8.21 14.24
C VAL A 241 -0.54 -6.88 13.57
N LEU A 242 0.29 -6.10 14.22
CA LEU A 242 0.98 -4.95 13.66
C LEU A 242 2.47 -5.31 13.52
N PHE A 243 2.91 -5.55 12.29
CA PHE A 243 4.32 -5.73 11.94
C PHE A 243 4.90 -4.38 11.54
N THR A 244 5.84 -3.86 12.31
CA THR A 244 6.29 -2.46 12.17
C THR A 244 7.76 -2.26 12.52
N HIS A 245 8.41 -1.28 11.91
CA HIS A 245 9.74 -0.84 12.30
C HIS A 245 9.68 0.03 13.56
N ALA A 246 10.71 -0.02 14.41
CA ALA A 246 10.81 0.80 15.62
C ALA A 246 10.84 2.31 15.37
N GLU A 247 11.10 2.73 14.12
CA GLU A 247 11.11 4.12 13.69
C GLU A 247 9.95 4.46 12.73
N ALA A 248 8.84 3.73 12.77
CA ALA A 248 7.71 3.94 11.85
C ALA A 248 6.92 5.21 12.18
N PHE A 249 6.68 5.48 13.46
CA PHE A 249 5.81 6.56 13.92
C PHE A 249 6.59 7.67 14.62
N ALA A 250 6.07 8.89 14.60
CA ALA A 250 6.71 10.05 15.22
C ALA A 250 6.88 9.88 16.75
N ASP A 251 5.92 9.23 17.38
CA ASP A 251 5.95 8.81 18.78
C ASP A 251 5.46 7.36 18.83
N GLN A 252 6.41 6.43 18.81
CA GLN A 252 6.16 4.99 18.67
C GLN A 252 5.36 4.43 19.84
N GLU A 253 5.73 4.76 21.07
CA GLU A 253 5.05 4.26 22.28
C GLU A 253 3.61 4.80 22.37
N ASN A 254 3.44 6.09 22.16
CA ASN A 254 2.11 6.70 22.16
C ASN A 254 1.21 6.15 21.05
N ALA A 255 1.79 5.80 19.89
CA ALA A 255 1.05 5.14 18.82
C ALA A 255 0.52 3.76 19.26
N TYR A 256 1.35 2.97 19.90
CA TYR A 256 0.92 1.66 20.43
C TYR A 256 -0.12 1.79 21.55
N GLU A 257 0.07 2.75 22.47
CA GLU A 257 -0.89 3.02 23.54
C GLU A 257 -2.24 3.47 22.99
N ALA A 258 -2.25 4.37 22.01
CA ALA A 258 -3.47 4.83 21.37
C ALA A 258 -4.23 3.69 20.68
N ILE A 259 -3.53 2.77 20.02
CA ILE A 259 -4.16 1.59 19.42
C ILE A 259 -4.66 0.65 20.51
N ARG A 260 -3.85 0.31 21.53
CA ARG A 260 -4.25 -0.60 22.62
C ARG A 260 -5.44 -0.09 23.43
N ALA A 261 -5.57 1.22 23.56
CA ALA A 261 -6.70 1.83 24.26
C ALA A 261 -8.05 1.48 23.62
N VAL A 262 -8.08 1.28 22.31
CA VAL A 262 -9.29 0.95 21.54
C VAL A 262 -9.31 -0.50 21.02
N PHE A 263 -8.16 -1.14 21.00
CA PHE A 263 -7.97 -2.54 20.58
C PHE A 263 -6.97 -3.26 21.50
N PRO A 264 -7.38 -3.74 22.68
CA PRO A 264 -6.49 -4.39 23.65
C PRO A 264 -5.84 -5.69 23.15
N ALA A 265 -6.41 -6.32 22.11
CA ALA A 265 -5.88 -7.54 21.51
C ALA A 265 -4.71 -7.31 20.54
N LEU A 266 -4.17 -6.09 20.46
CA LEU A 266 -3.04 -5.75 19.60
C LEU A 266 -1.79 -6.58 19.91
N GLU A 267 -1.29 -7.28 18.91
CA GLU A 267 -0.01 -7.99 18.91
C GLU A 267 1.01 -7.19 18.06
N VAL A 268 1.96 -6.55 18.73
CA VAL A 268 3.01 -5.78 18.04
C VAL A 268 4.22 -6.70 17.77
N VAL A 269 4.59 -6.82 16.51
CA VAL A 269 5.84 -7.45 16.06
C VAL A 269 6.77 -6.35 15.57
N GLU A 270 7.55 -5.80 16.49
CA GLU A 270 8.45 -4.70 16.20
C GLU A 270 9.81 -5.20 15.69
N VAL A 271 10.29 -4.57 14.63
CA VAL A 271 11.64 -4.73 14.09
C VAL A 271 12.51 -3.63 14.65
N SER A 272 13.41 -3.97 15.57
CA SER A 272 14.34 -2.99 16.16
C SER A 272 15.38 -2.52 15.13
N SER A 273 15.83 -1.27 15.27
CA SER A 273 16.87 -0.69 14.42
C SER A 273 18.21 -1.43 14.53
N ASP A 274 18.48 -2.12 15.66
CA ASP A 274 19.64 -2.98 15.85
C ASP A 274 19.58 -4.26 15.03
N ALA A 275 18.38 -4.83 14.85
CA ALA A 275 18.18 -6.05 14.05
C ALA A 275 18.18 -5.76 12.55
N VAL A 276 17.45 -4.72 12.15
CA VAL A 276 17.35 -4.24 10.77
C VAL A 276 17.29 -2.72 10.82
N SER A 277 18.28 -2.02 10.28
CA SER A 277 18.24 -0.57 10.23
C SER A 277 17.10 -0.06 9.35
N LEU A 278 16.60 1.16 9.62
CA LEU A 278 15.57 1.80 8.82
C LEU A 278 15.96 1.86 7.32
N ALA A 279 17.20 2.23 7.03
CA ALA A 279 17.71 2.28 5.66
C ALA A 279 17.66 0.91 4.96
N GLU A 280 17.99 -0.16 5.69
CA GLU A 280 17.94 -1.51 5.14
C GLU A 280 16.51 -1.99 4.95
N ALA A 281 15.61 -1.70 5.89
CA ALA A 281 14.18 -2.01 5.77
C ALA A 281 13.55 -1.32 4.55
N ILE A 282 13.87 -0.04 4.33
CA ILE A 282 13.40 0.73 3.17
C ILE A 282 14.01 0.16 1.87
N ARG A 283 15.32 -0.12 1.85
CA ARG A 283 16.01 -0.64 0.67
C ARG A 283 15.47 -1.99 0.21
N THR A 284 15.13 -2.86 1.14
CA THR A 284 14.62 -4.21 0.86
C THR A 284 13.10 -4.26 0.74
N TYR A 285 12.39 -3.17 1.03
CA TYR A 285 10.94 -3.11 1.09
C TYR A 285 10.33 -4.16 2.04
N LEU A 286 10.97 -4.41 3.19
CA LEU A 286 10.57 -5.45 4.14
C LEU A 286 9.10 -5.32 4.57
N PHE A 287 8.58 -4.11 4.73
CA PHE A 287 7.21 -3.84 5.17
C PHE A 287 6.23 -3.60 4.02
N ASN A 288 6.73 -3.28 2.82
CA ASN A 288 5.90 -3.25 1.61
C ASN A 288 5.63 -4.70 1.18
N ALA A 289 5.02 -5.42 2.08
CA ALA A 289 4.81 -6.85 2.11
C ALA A 289 3.32 -7.15 2.27
N GLN A 290 2.92 -8.37 1.99
CA GLN A 290 1.58 -8.83 2.30
C GLN A 290 1.63 -9.72 3.54
N LEU A 291 0.92 -9.35 4.59
CA LEU A 291 0.73 -10.16 5.78
C LEU A 291 -0.62 -10.86 5.67
N ILE A 292 -0.63 -12.18 5.55
CA ILE A 292 -1.82 -12.97 5.20
C ILE A 292 -2.07 -14.02 6.28
N THR A 293 -3.34 -14.19 6.67
CA THR A 293 -3.77 -15.23 7.61
C THR A 293 -3.90 -16.57 6.88
N ARG A 294 -3.23 -17.60 7.40
CA ARG A 294 -3.29 -18.99 6.91
C ARG A 294 -4.47 -19.73 7.52
N SER A 295 -4.84 -20.85 6.91
CA SER A 295 -5.96 -21.69 7.37
C SER A 295 -5.76 -22.29 8.77
N ASP A 296 -4.50 -22.39 9.26
CA ASP A 296 -4.17 -22.82 10.61
C ASP A 296 -4.17 -21.70 11.67
N GLY A 297 -4.54 -20.47 11.26
CA GLY A 297 -4.57 -19.29 12.11
C GLY A 297 -3.20 -18.64 12.33
N THR A 298 -2.12 -19.17 11.75
CA THR A 298 -0.82 -18.50 11.69
C THR A 298 -0.75 -17.55 10.50
N MET A 299 0.28 -16.73 10.45
CA MET A 299 0.44 -15.75 9.36
C MET A 299 1.65 -16.07 8.47
N ALA A 300 1.51 -15.76 7.19
CA ALA A 300 2.58 -15.72 6.21
C ALA A 300 2.89 -14.27 5.84
N LEU A 301 4.18 -13.94 5.76
CA LEU A 301 4.68 -12.65 5.28
C LEU A 301 5.28 -12.83 3.88
N ILE A 302 4.66 -12.22 2.87
CA ILE A 302 5.13 -12.26 1.49
C ILE A 302 5.99 -11.03 1.27
N VAL A 303 7.25 -11.24 0.96
CA VAL A 303 8.26 -10.18 0.86
C VAL A 303 8.96 -10.23 -0.51
N PRO A 304 9.58 -9.11 -0.97
CA PRO A 304 10.42 -9.15 -2.15
C PRO A 304 11.67 -10.01 -1.94
N GLU A 305 12.23 -10.49 -3.04
CA GLU A 305 13.46 -11.30 -3.03
C GLU A 305 14.65 -10.56 -2.40
N GLU A 306 14.65 -9.23 -2.46
CA GLU A 306 15.65 -8.35 -1.84
C GLU A 306 15.77 -8.57 -0.32
N CYS A 307 14.68 -8.97 0.33
CA CYS A 307 14.72 -9.36 1.76
C CYS A 307 15.58 -10.60 1.99
N ARG A 308 15.56 -11.58 1.07
CA ARG A 308 16.37 -12.79 1.16
C ARG A 308 17.84 -12.52 0.86
N GLU A 309 18.13 -11.55 0.01
CA GLU A 309 19.49 -11.16 -0.37
C GLU A 309 20.20 -10.31 0.69
N SER A 310 19.43 -9.62 1.53
CA SER A 310 19.99 -8.87 2.65
C SER A 310 20.31 -9.80 3.83
N ALA A 311 21.56 -9.83 4.28
CA ALA A 311 21.99 -10.70 5.36
C ALA A 311 21.27 -10.40 6.68
N SER A 312 21.10 -9.13 7.04
CA SER A 312 20.43 -8.70 8.28
C SER A 312 18.93 -9.00 8.22
N VAL A 313 18.27 -8.60 7.12
CA VAL A 313 16.82 -8.82 6.95
C VAL A 313 16.50 -10.31 6.93
N TRP A 314 17.29 -11.11 6.20
CA TRP A 314 17.03 -12.54 6.14
C TRP A 314 17.34 -13.28 7.46
N ALA A 315 18.34 -12.80 8.22
CA ALA A 315 18.58 -13.33 9.56
C ALA A 315 17.39 -13.03 10.48
N TYR A 316 16.84 -11.81 10.43
CA TYR A 316 15.64 -11.43 11.15
C TYR A 316 14.43 -12.29 10.73
N CYS A 317 14.18 -12.46 9.44
CA CYS A 317 13.08 -13.28 8.92
C CYS A 317 13.18 -14.74 9.42
N LYS A 318 14.39 -15.32 9.46
CA LYS A 318 14.61 -16.67 10.02
C LYS A 318 14.31 -16.72 11.51
N ALA A 319 14.74 -15.74 12.27
CA ALA A 319 14.44 -15.66 13.70
C ALA A 319 12.94 -15.48 13.96
N LEU A 320 12.26 -14.67 13.13
CA LEU A 320 10.81 -14.47 13.17
C LEU A 320 10.06 -15.80 12.97
N MET A 321 10.39 -16.57 11.93
CA MET A 321 9.80 -17.88 11.66
C MET A 321 10.06 -18.92 12.76
N ALA A 322 11.21 -18.84 13.41
CA ALA A 322 11.59 -19.74 14.51
C ALA A 322 10.98 -19.34 15.86
N SER A 323 10.45 -18.12 15.98
CA SER A 323 9.81 -17.63 17.20
C SER A 323 8.46 -18.31 17.47
N ASN A 324 7.87 -18.05 18.63
CA ASN A 324 6.48 -18.45 18.92
C ASN A 324 5.45 -17.34 18.54
N GLY A 325 5.89 -16.34 17.77
CA GLY A 325 5.03 -15.26 17.31
C GLY A 325 4.01 -15.69 16.23
N PRO A 326 3.17 -14.77 15.80
CA PRO A 326 2.08 -15.06 14.85
C PRO A 326 2.60 -15.37 13.43
N ILE A 327 3.72 -14.78 13.00
CA ILE A 327 4.28 -14.95 11.65
C ILE A 327 5.16 -16.19 11.63
N ARG A 328 4.72 -17.22 10.92
CA ARG A 328 5.37 -18.56 10.89
C ARG A 328 5.97 -18.90 9.54
N GLU A 329 5.68 -18.14 8.51
CA GLU A 329 6.20 -18.35 7.18
C GLU A 329 6.61 -17.00 6.56
N VAL A 330 7.74 -16.96 5.88
CA VAL A 330 8.17 -15.82 5.06
C VAL A 330 8.39 -16.33 3.64
N VAL A 331 7.68 -15.75 2.68
CA VAL A 331 7.66 -16.16 1.28
C VAL A 331 8.30 -15.07 0.41
N PRO A 332 9.57 -15.23 0.01
CA PRO A 332 10.18 -14.32 -0.94
C PRO A 332 9.57 -14.49 -2.34
N VAL A 333 9.29 -13.38 -3.01
CA VAL A 333 8.77 -13.32 -4.38
C VAL A 333 9.64 -12.43 -5.26
N ASP A 334 9.88 -12.86 -6.48
CA ASP A 334 10.65 -12.06 -7.45
C ASP A 334 9.73 -11.05 -8.15
N VAL A 335 9.93 -9.78 -7.80
CA VAL A 335 9.23 -8.62 -8.39
C VAL A 335 10.21 -7.54 -8.86
N ARG A 336 11.46 -7.93 -9.17
CA ARG A 336 12.55 -7.03 -9.55
C ARG A 336 12.26 -6.18 -10.76
N GLN A 337 11.51 -6.73 -11.72
CA GLN A 337 11.14 -5.95 -12.90
C GLN A 337 10.20 -4.78 -12.57
N SER A 338 9.36 -4.93 -11.55
CA SER A 338 8.59 -3.81 -11.02
C SER A 338 9.51 -2.73 -10.46
N MET A 339 10.43 -3.11 -9.59
CA MET A 339 11.39 -2.19 -8.97
C MET A 339 12.31 -1.53 -9.99
N ALA A 340 12.81 -2.28 -10.98
CA ALA A 340 13.62 -1.74 -12.07
C ALA A 340 12.87 -0.73 -12.95
N ASN A 341 11.54 -0.84 -13.02
CA ASN A 341 10.69 0.14 -13.71
C ASN A 341 10.34 1.35 -12.82
N GLY A 342 10.91 1.43 -11.62
CA GLY A 342 10.66 2.50 -10.66
C GLY A 342 9.49 2.23 -9.71
N GLY A 343 8.95 1.00 -9.74
CA GLY A 343 7.89 0.53 -8.87
C GLY A 343 8.38 0.01 -7.51
N GLY A 344 7.43 -0.22 -6.62
CA GLY A 344 7.64 -1.04 -5.43
C GLY A 344 7.21 -2.49 -5.69
N PRO A 345 7.39 -3.36 -4.69
CA PRO A 345 7.15 -4.78 -4.84
C PRO A 345 5.69 -5.21 -4.67
N ALA A 346 4.79 -4.33 -4.33
CA ALA A 346 3.42 -4.63 -3.91
C ALA A 346 2.59 -5.44 -4.87
#